data_24af6b9efc5478e74541b6ab41af9bb7
#
_entry.id   24af6b9efc5478e74541b6ab41af9bb7
#
_cell.length_a   1.000
_cell.length_b   1.000
_cell.length_c   1.000
_cell.angle_alpha   90.00
_cell.angle_beta   90.00
_cell.angle_gamma   90.00
#
_symmetry.space_group_name_H-M   'P 1'
#
loop_
_entity.id
_entity.type
_entity.pdbx_description
1 polymer ?
#
loop_
_entity_poly.entity_id
_entity_poly.type
_entity_poly.pdbx_seq_one_letter_code
_entity_poly.pdbx_strand_id
1 'polypeptide(L)'
;MQPRMRRMSAAVSAVVTSLLLSLSLSAAPAQAATHDPIVFVHGLSSDASSWDDWIADFKADGYTSSQLYAFSYDWSKSNVTTASQLSSYVKTVLSQTGASKVDLVVHSMGALNSRYYLKNLSGTSYVDDFVSVAGVNHGTTTASWCSWLYTSCAEMYTGSSFLTSLNSGDETPGSVSYASYWSNCDDALTPDTTAILSGATNVEVGCISHTDMNNDYGVYQQVRDFVA
;
A
#
# COMPACT_ATOMS: atom_id res chain seq x y z
N MET A 1 72.88 -47.73 -59.45
CA MET A 1 72.86 -47.39 -58.05
C MET A 1 72.22 -45.99 -57.89
N GLN A 2 71.00 -45.89 -57.49
CA GLN A 2 70.29 -44.58 -57.26
C GLN A 2 70.00 -44.45 -55.77
N PRO A 3 70.28 -43.34 -55.15
CA PRO A 3 69.89 -43.11 -53.74
C PRO A 3 68.42 -42.63 -53.63
N ARG A 4 67.71 -43.30 -52.70
CA ARG A 4 66.37 -42.96 -52.36
C ARG A 4 66.34 -41.66 -51.50
N MET A 5 65.63 -40.63 -51.98
CA MET A 5 65.32 -39.43 -51.24
C MET A 5 64.14 -39.69 -50.27
N ARG A 6 64.38 -39.51 -48.98
CA ARG A 6 63.37 -39.52 -47.94
C ARG A 6 62.69 -38.15 -47.89
N ARG A 7 61.38 -38.16 -48.09
CA ARG A 7 60.56 -36.97 -47.88
C ARG A 7 60.23 -36.86 -46.37
N MET A 8 60.66 -35.79 -45.74
CA MET A 8 60.21 -35.42 -44.40
C MET A 8 58.89 -34.64 -44.51
N SER A 9 57.85 -35.21 -43.91
CA SER A 9 56.54 -34.48 -43.79
C SER A 9 56.60 -33.68 -42.52
N ALA A 10 56.48 -32.33 -42.65
CA ALA A 10 56.32 -31.42 -41.53
C ALA A 10 54.84 -31.37 -41.17
N ALA A 11 54.47 -31.78 -39.97
CA ALA A 11 53.16 -31.63 -39.41
C ALA A 11 53.03 -30.20 -38.82
N VAL A 12 52.17 -29.38 -39.40
CA VAL A 12 51.82 -28.06 -38.86
C VAL A 12 50.67 -28.26 -37.88
N SER A 13 50.95 -28.13 -36.57
CA SER A 13 49.92 -28.09 -35.53
C SER A 13 49.33 -26.68 -35.45
N ALA A 14 48.10 -26.53 -35.90
CA ALA A 14 47.34 -25.29 -35.70
C ALA A 14 46.76 -25.28 -34.28
N VAL A 15 47.26 -24.41 -33.42
CA VAL A 15 46.68 -24.12 -32.09
C VAL A 15 45.53 -23.15 -32.29
N VAL A 16 44.30 -23.61 -32.17
CA VAL A 16 43.10 -22.75 -32.16
C VAL A 16 42.90 -22.24 -30.73
N THR A 17 43.26 -20.98 -30.48
CA THR A 17 43.02 -20.30 -29.20
C THR A 17 41.61 -19.74 -29.22
N SER A 18 40.67 -20.43 -28.58
CA SER A 18 39.28 -19.94 -28.40
C SER A 18 39.25 -18.85 -27.33
N LEU A 19 39.09 -17.60 -27.74
CA LEU A 19 38.88 -16.46 -26.87
C LEU A 19 37.41 -16.47 -26.43
N LEU A 20 37.12 -16.97 -25.23
CA LEU A 20 35.80 -16.86 -24.57
C LEU A 20 35.62 -15.40 -24.09
N LEU A 21 34.89 -14.59 -24.84
CA LEU A 21 34.47 -13.27 -24.44
C LEU A 21 33.32 -13.43 -23.45
N SER A 22 33.60 -13.38 -22.14
CA SER A 22 32.60 -13.35 -21.11
C SER A 22 31.94 -11.94 -21.11
N LEU A 23 30.74 -11.80 -21.71
CA LEU A 23 29.89 -10.65 -21.49
C LEU A 23 29.41 -10.67 -20.03
N SER A 24 30.05 -9.93 -19.17
CA SER A 24 29.48 -9.56 -17.88
C SER A 24 28.34 -8.56 -18.11
N LEU A 25 27.08 -9.01 -18.05
CA LEU A 25 25.96 -8.12 -17.89
C LEU A 25 26.10 -7.46 -16.51
N SER A 26 26.63 -6.25 -16.47
CA SER A 26 26.51 -5.38 -15.31
C SER A 26 25.02 -5.01 -15.19
N ALA A 27 24.30 -5.58 -14.23
CA ALA A 27 23.00 -5.05 -13.84
C ALA A 27 23.24 -3.60 -13.41
N ALA A 28 22.59 -2.65 -14.08
CA ALA A 28 22.57 -1.26 -13.62
C ALA A 28 22.01 -1.27 -12.19
N PRO A 29 22.58 -0.49 -11.25
CA PRO A 29 21.97 -0.34 -9.94
C PRO A 29 20.53 0.11 -10.14
N ALA A 30 19.58 -0.61 -9.54
CA ALA A 30 18.20 -0.16 -9.49
C ALA A 30 18.23 1.25 -8.87
N GLN A 31 17.74 2.25 -9.62
CA GLN A 31 17.60 3.60 -9.09
C GLN A 31 16.59 3.49 -7.95
N ALA A 32 16.99 3.90 -6.74
CA ALA A 32 16.06 3.95 -5.62
C ALA A 32 14.84 4.76 -6.05
N ALA A 33 13.66 4.23 -5.86
CA ALA A 33 12.43 4.97 -6.09
C ALA A 33 12.48 6.27 -5.26
N THR A 34 12.09 7.38 -5.85
CA THR A 34 12.10 8.68 -5.18
C THR A 34 10.98 8.78 -4.13
N HIS A 35 10.00 7.86 -4.18
CA HIS A 35 8.86 7.75 -3.27
C HIS A 35 8.67 6.29 -2.87
N ASP A 36 8.21 6.05 -1.66
CA ASP A 36 7.81 4.73 -1.22
C ASP A 36 6.61 4.22 -2.05
N PRO A 37 6.44 2.89 -2.21
CA PRO A 37 5.27 2.34 -2.88
C PRO A 37 4.02 2.57 -2.03
N ILE A 38 2.93 3.01 -2.69
CA ILE A 38 1.65 3.27 -2.05
C ILE A 38 0.78 2.01 -2.12
N VAL A 39 0.23 1.61 -0.99
CA VAL A 39 -0.80 0.56 -0.89
C VAL A 39 -2.14 1.21 -0.56
N PHE A 40 -3.07 1.13 -1.50
CA PHE A 40 -4.43 1.63 -1.36
C PHE A 40 -5.34 0.58 -0.76
N VAL A 41 -6.16 0.94 0.23
CA VAL A 41 -7.07 0.02 0.94
C VAL A 41 -8.49 0.54 0.88
N HIS A 42 -9.38 -0.18 0.20
CA HIS A 42 -10.78 0.21 0.00
C HIS A 42 -11.65 0.05 1.26
N GLY A 43 -12.89 0.56 1.21
CA GLY A 43 -13.87 0.49 2.28
C GLY A 43 -14.87 -0.65 2.16
N LEU A 44 -15.95 -0.54 2.94
CA LEU A 44 -17.10 -1.47 2.94
C LEU A 44 -17.79 -1.48 1.57
N SER A 45 -18.20 -2.65 1.11
CA SER A 45 -18.93 -2.85 -0.16
C SER A 45 -18.20 -2.31 -1.40
N SER A 46 -16.87 -2.24 -1.35
CA SER A 46 -16.01 -1.75 -2.41
C SER A 46 -14.93 -2.79 -2.78
N ASP A 47 -14.08 -2.45 -3.70
CA ASP A 47 -12.93 -3.24 -4.15
C ASP A 47 -11.75 -2.35 -4.57
N ALA A 48 -10.70 -2.97 -5.10
CA ALA A 48 -9.48 -2.26 -5.51
C ALA A 48 -9.71 -1.20 -6.59
N SER A 49 -10.74 -1.35 -7.45
CA SER A 49 -11.00 -0.41 -8.56
C SER A 49 -11.50 0.96 -8.09
N SER A 50 -11.92 1.07 -6.83
CA SER A 50 -12.30 2.36 -6.23
C SER A 50 -11.14 3.37 -6.14
N TRP A 51 -9.93 2.95 -6.48
CA TRP A 51 -8.73 3.77 -6.48
C TRP A 51 -8.19 4.08 -7.89
N ASP A 52 -8.90 3.63 -8.96
CA ASP A 52 -8.41 3.75 -10.34
C ASP A 52 -8.15 5.20 -10.75
N ASP A 53 -9.01 6.15 -10.33
CA ASP A 53 -8.84 7.57 -10.63
C ASP A 53 -7.59 8.14 -9.95
N TRP A 54 -7.41 7.91 -8.64
CA TRP A 54 -6.22 8.38 -7.94
C TRP A 54 -4.93 7.70 -8.43
N ILE A 55 -4.99 6.42 -8.78
CA ILE A 55 -3.87 5.72 -9.41
C ILE A 55 -3.50 6.36 -10.76
N ALA A 56 -4.48 6.83 -11.53
CA ALA A 56 -4.23 7.56 -12.76
C ALA A 56 -3.60 8.94 -12.48
N ASP A 57 -4.07 9.64 -11.46
CA ASP A 57 -3.53 10.93 -11.04
C ASP A 57 -2.09 10.81 -10.51
N PHE A 58 -1.79 9.82 -9.66
CA PHE A 58 -0.43 9.55 -9.20
C PHE A 58 0.51 9.24 -10.36
N LYS A 59 0.05 8.50 -11.39
CA LYS A 59 0.85 8.26 -12.61
C LYS A 59 1.09 9.55 -13.39
N ALA A 60 0.10 10.43 -13.48
CA ALA A 60 0.24 11.73 -14.13
C ALA A 60 1.27 12.62 -13.39
N ASP A 61 1.35 12.48 -12.07
CA ASP A 61 2.31 13.19 -11.22
C ASP A 61 3.69 12.50 -11.12
N GLY A 62 3.92 11.44 -11.91
CA GLY A 62 5.25 10.84 -12.10
C GLY A 62 5.51 9.53 -11.34
N TYR A 63 4.53 9.01 -10.60
CA TYR A 63 4.64 7.67 -10.02
C TYR A 63 4.57 6.59 -11.11
N THR A 64 5.34 5.55 -10.96
CA THR A 64 5.30 4.39 -11.87
C THR A 64 4.25 3.38 -11.41
N SER A 65 3.77 2.54 -12.34
CA SER A 65 2.85 1.45 -11.99
C SER A 65 3.44 0.46 -10.97
N SER A 66 4.76 0.39 -10.85
CA SER A 66 5.44 -0.45 -9.86
C SER A 66 5.52 0.17 -8.46
N GLN A 67 4.94 1.34 -8.26
CA GLN A 67 4.83 2.03 -6.98
C GLN A 67 3.39 2.12 -6.47
N LEU A 68 2.39 1.67 -7.25
CA LEU A 68 0.96 1.86 -6.95
C LEU A 68 0.25 0.51 -6.87
N TYR A 69 -0.23 0.15 -5.68
CA TYR A 69 -0.78 -1.16 -5.37
C TYR A 69 -2.15 -1.04 -4.71
N ALA A 70 -3.21 -1.49 -5.35
CA ALA A 70 -4.53 -1.53 -4.75
C ALA A 70 -4.78 -2.92 -4.13
N PHE A 71 -4.98 -2.96 -2.82
CA PHE A 71 -5.25 -4.17 -2.07
C PHE A 71 -6.72 -4.55 -2.15
N SER A 72 -7.01 -5.70 -2.74
CA SER A 72 -8.37 -6.26 -2.80
C SER A 72 -8.58 -7.30 -1.72
N TYR A 73 -9.70 -7.21 -1.00
CA TYR A 73 -10.06 -8.13 0.07
C TYR A 73 -11.57 -8.32 0.18
N ASP A 74 -12.02 -9.37 0.85
CA ASP A 74 -13.43 -9.61 1.16
C ASP A 74 -13.86 -8.72 2.34
N TRP A 75 -14.51 -7.60 2.04
CA TRP A 75 -14.96 -6.61 3.01
C TRP A 75 -15.94 -7.15 4.06
N SER A 76 -16.58 -8.30 3.83
CA SER A 76 -17.54 -8.90 4.76
C SER A 76 -16.87 -9.61 5.95
N LYS A 77 -15.57 -9.89 5.85
CA LYS A 77 -14.79 -10.56 6.89
C LYS A 77 -14.37 -9.61 8.00
N SER A 78 -13.96 -10.19 9.14
CA SER A 78 -13.40 -9.43 10.25
C SER A 78 -12.23 -8.55 9.80
N ASN A 79 -12.17 -7.30 10.28
CA ASN A 79 -11.05 -6.39 10.07
C ASN A 79 -9.72 -6.99 10.60
N VAL A 80 -9.75 -7.86 11.61
CA VAL A 80 -8.58 -8.60 12.08
C VAL A 80 -8.05 -9.56 11.02
N THR A 81 -8.95 -10.28 10.34
CA THR A 81 -8.59 -11.17 9.22
C THR A 81 -8.00 -10.38 8.08
N THR A 82 -8.66 -9.28 7.68
CA THR A 82 -8.19 -8.38 6.61
C THR A 82 -6.83 -7.76 6.96
N ALA A 83 -6.61 -7.34 8.21
CA ALA A 83 -5.32 -6.83 8.68
C ALA A 83 -4.17 -7.85 8.51
N SER A 84 -4.46 -9.14 8.76
CA SER A 84 -3.47 -10.21 8.56
C SER A 84 -3.15 -10.43 7.07
N GLN A 85 -4.16 -10.30 6.21
CA GLN A 85 -3.98 -10.35 4.75
C GLN A 85 -3.19 -9.13 4.26
N LEU A 86 -3.51 -7.92 4.75
CA LEU A 86 -2.78 -6.68 4.45
C LEU A 86 -1.31 -6.80 4.87
N SER A 87 -1.02 -7.35 6.05
CA SER A 87 0.36 -7.60 6.49
C SER A 87 1.14 -8.46 5.51
N SER A 88 0.51 -9.49 4.97
CA SER A 88 1.13 -10.37 3.96
C SER A 88 1.29 -9.66 2.61
N TYR A 89 0.29 -8.85 2.23
CA TYR A 89 0.32 -8.08 0.99
C TYR A 89 1.43 -7.03 0.99
N VAL A 90 1.57 -6.25 2.08
CA VAL A 90 2.66 -5.27 2.25
C VAL A 90 4.03 -5.94 2.12
N LYS A 91 4.25 -7.09 2.75
CA LYS A 91 5.51 -7.85 2.60
C LYS A 91 5.78 -8.27 1.15
N THR A 92 4.73 -8.62 0.41
CA THR A 92 4.84 -8.94 -1.02
C THR A 92 5.24 -7.70 -1.83
N VAL A 93 4.61 -6.54 -1.57
CA VAL A 93 4.97 -5.28 -2.23
C VAL A 93 6.43 -4.92 -1.95
N LEU A 94 6.87 -4.96 -0.69
CA LEU A 94 8.26 -4.69 -0.32
C LEU A 94 9.24 -5.63 -1.01
N SER A 95 8.90 -6.93 -1.11
CA SER A 95 9.74 -7.90 -1.83
C SER A 95 9.82 -7.63 -3.33
N GLN A 96 8.74 -7.15 -3.95
CA GLN A 96 8.69 -6.85 -5.39
C GLN A 96 9.40 -5.55 -5.75
N THR A 97 9.32 -4.55 -4.88
CA THR A 97 9.86 -3.21 -5.12
C THR A 97 11.29 -3.04 -4.63
N GLY A 98 11.70 -3.82 -3.63
CA GLY A 98 12.95 -3.63 -2.90
C GLY A 98 12.91 -2.46 -1.92
N ALA A 99 11.76 -1.81 -1.74
CA ALA A 99 11.57 -0.75 -0.76
C ALA A 99 11.62 -1.30 0.67
N SER A 100 11.96 -0.46 1.63
CA SER A 100 11.97 -0.81 3.06
C SER A 100 10.64 -0.56 3.74
N LYS A 101 9.85 0.39 3.21
CA LYS A 101 8.54 0.80 3.72
C LYS A 101 7.55 1.01 2.57
N VAL A 102 6.29 1.13 2.90
CA VAL A 102 5.19 1.52 2.02
C VAL A 102 4.41 2.65 2.67
N ASP A 103 3.67 3.42 1.87
CA ASP A 103 2.62 4.30 2.36
C ASP A 103 1.28 3.59 2.29
N LEU A 104 0.42 3.79 3.30
CA LEU A 104 -0.95 3.29 3.32
C LEU A 104 -1.91 4.45 3.09
N VAL A 105 -2.64 4.42 1.99
CA VAL A 105 -3.75 5.34 1.70
C VAL A 105 -5.05 4.55 1.77
N VAL A 106 -5.89 4.86 2.75
CA VAL A 106 -7.04 4.03 3.09
C VAL A 106 -8.33 4.83 3.09
N HIS A 107 -9.43 4.20 2.67
CA HIS A 107 -10.76 4.81 2.68
C HIS A 107 -11.70 4.10 3.64
N SER A 108 -12.50 4.88 4.39
CA SER A 108 -13.64 4.36 5.16
C SER A 108 -13.23 3.23 6.13
N MET A 109 -13.88 2.07 6.04
CA MET A 109 -13.57 0.87 6.83
C MET A 109 -12.14 0.37 6.64
N GLY A 110 -11.49 0.66 5.51
CA GLY A 110 -10.08 0.36 5.29
C GLY A 110 -9.15 0.94 6.36
N ALA A 111 -9.56 2.01 7.04
CA ALA A 111 -8.82 2.57 8.16
C ALA A 111 -8.76 1.60 9.36
N LEU A 112 -9.81 0.83 9.62
CA LEU A 112 -9.89 -0.08 10.77
C LEU A 112 -8.91 -1.25 10.65
N ASN A 113 -8.93 -1.94 9.52
CA ASN A 113 -8.04 -3.08 9.30
C ASN A 113 -6.58 -2.62 9.17
N SER A 114 -6.32 -1.47 8.56
CA SER A 114 -4.98 -0.91 8.43
C SER A 114 -4.42 -0.44 9.79
N ARG A 115 -5.21 0.23 10.63
CA ARG A 115 -4.81 0.60 11.98
C ARG A 115 -4.59 -0.63 12.87
N TYR A 116 -5.42 -1.68 12.70
CA TYR A 116 -5.17 -2.94 13.39
C TYR A 116 -3.84 -3.58 12.97
N TYR A 117 -3.52 -3.55 11.68
CA TYR A 117 -2.22 -4.00 11.16
C TYR A 117 -1.07 -3.20 11.79
N LEU A 118 -1.15 -1.87 11.78
CA LEU A 118 -0.12 -1.00 12.37
C LEU A 118 0.10 -1.31 13.85
N LYS A 119 -0.98 -1.36 14.63
CA LYS A 119 -0.92 -1.46 16.08
C LYS A 119 -0.60 -2.86 16.62
N ASN A 120 -1.16 -3.90 15.98
CA ASN A 120 -1.17 -5.26 16.55
C ASN A 120 -0.32 -6.27 15.77
N LEU A 121 0.07 -5.96 14.53
CA LEU A 121 0.78 -6.89 13.65
C LEU A 121 2.16 -6.35 13.21
N SER A 122 2.74 -5.45 13.99
CA SER A 122 4.06 -4.83 13.76
C SER A 122 4.13 -4.04 12.43
N GLY A 123 3.00 -3.53 11.95
CA GLY A 123 2.92 -2.76 10.70
C GLY A 123 3.77 -1.49 10.70
N THR A 124 3.95 -0.88 11.87
CA THR A 124 4.77 0.34 12.06
C THR A 124 6.23 0.18 11.64
N SER A 125 6.72 -1.05 11.51
CA SER A 125 8.06 -1.33 11.00
C SER A 125 8.17 -1.27 9.48
N TYR A 126 7.04 -1.29 8.78
CA TYR A 126 6.94 -1.43 7.31
C TYR A 126 6.17 -0.30 6.63
N VAL A 127 5.64 0.64 7.41
CA VAL A 127 4.85 1.78 6.91
C VAL A 127 5.57 3.07 7.28
N ASP A 128 5.65 4.00 6.32
CA ASP A 128 6.18 5.35 6.55
C ASP A 128 5.03 6.32 6.82
N ASP A 129 4.08 6.40 5.91
CA ASP A 129 2.93 7.27 6.02
C ASP A 129 1.62 6.48 6.07
N PHE A 130 0.69 6.90 6.94
CA PHE A 130 -0.67 6.40 7.02
C PHE A 130 -1.65 7.53 6.79
N VAL A 131 -2.43 7.43 5.72
CA VAL A 131 -3.41 8.43 5.32
C VAL A 131 -4.81 7.83 5.35
N SER A 132 -5.64 8.32 6.25
CA SER A 132 -7.05 7.94 6.41
C SER A 132 -7.95 8.94 5.70
N VAL A 133 -8.62 8.53 4.61
CA VAL A 133 -9.59 9.33 3.86
C VAL A 133 -11.00 8.89 4.27
N ALA A 134 -11.78 9.78 4.84
CA ALA A 134 -13.10 9.47 5.41
C ALA A 134 -13.10 8.22 6.30
N GLY A 135 -11.99 7.99 7.06
CA GLY A 135 -11.81 6.77 7.84
C GLY A 135 -12.78 6.65 8.99
N VAL A 136 -13.34 5.47 9.21
CA VAL A 136 -14.27 5.17 10.32
C VAL A 136 -13.48 4.93 11.61
N ASN A 137 -12.60 5.87 11.98
CA ASN A 137 -11.59 5.64 13.03
C ASN A 137 -12.19 5.35 14.41
N HIS A 138 -13.34 5.95 14.74
CA HIS A 138 -14.06 5.72 16.00
C HIS A 138 -15.44 5.07 15.78
N GLY A 139 -15.65 4.50 14.58
CA GLY A 139 -16.89 3.81 14.23
C GLY A 139 -17.99 4.73 13.75
N THR A 140 -19.11 4.13 13.37
CA THR A 140 -20.31 4.86 12.95
C THR A 140 -21.57 4.13 13.39
N THR A 141 -22.59 4.86 13.83
CA THR A 141 -23.91 4.28 14.13
C THR A 141 -24.62 3.80 12.86
N THR A 142 -24.26 4.34 11.70
CA THR A 142 -24.76 3.89 10.39
C THR A 142 -24.48 2.39 10.15
N ALA A 143 -23.42 1.83 10.71
CA ALA A 143 -23.11 0.38 10.62
C ALA A 143 -24.20 -0.54 11.23
N SER A 144 -25.18 0.01 11.95
CA SER A 144 -26.30 -0.76 12.55
C SER A 144 -27.08 -1.59 11.53
N TRP A 145 -27.21 -1.14 10.28
CA TRP A 145 -27.97 -1.85 9.25
C TRP A 145 -27.33 -3.15 8.80
N CYS A 146 -26.00 -3.32 8.95
CA CYS A 146 -25.26 -4.50 8.51
C CYS A 146 -24.55 -5.26 9.65
N SER A 147 -24.52 -4.71 10.88
CA SER A 147 -23.78 -5.27 12.01
C SER A 147 -24.25 -6.67 12.47
N TRP A 148 -25.48 -7.05 12.11
CA TRP A 148 -26.03 -8.38 12.38
C TRP A 148 -25.73 -9.38 11.25
N LEU A 149 -25.24 -8.92 10.07
CA LEU A 149 -24.94 -9.75 8.90
C LEU A 149 -23.44 -10.03 8.77
N TYR A 150 -22.61 -8.98 8.99
CA TYR A 150 -21.18 -9.03 8.68
C TYR A 150 -20.35 -8.67 9.92
N THR A 151 -19.31 -9.47 10.16
CA THR A 151 -18.39 -9.24 11.29
C THR A 151 -17.71 -7.87 11.17
N SER A 152 -17.29 -7.48 9.95
CA SER A 152 -16.69 -6.16 9.70
C SER A 152 -17.59 -5.01 10.11
N CYS A 153 -18.88 -5.09 9.81
CA CYS A 153 -19.87 -4.09 10.21
C CYS A 153 -20.08 -4.07 11.75
N ALA A 154 -20.13 -5.23 12.38
CA ALA A 154 -20.23 -5.31 13.83
C ALA A 154 -19.02 -4.68 14.51
N GLU A 155 -17.82 -4.89 13.96
CA GLU A 155 -16.58 -4.28 14.42
C GLU A 155 -16.56 -2.75 14.18
N MET A 156 -17.15 -2.27 13.09
CA MET A 156 -17.24 -0.86 12.71
C MET A 156 -18.31 -0.10 13.49
N TYR A 157 -19.27 -0.79 14.12
CA TYR A 157 -20.33 -0.14 14.90
C TYR A 157 -19.76 0.57 16.13
N THR A 158 -20.18 1.81 16.36
CA THR A 158 -19.72 2.65 17.47
C THR A 158 -19.87 1.93 18.81
N GLY A 159 -18.79 1.89 19.59
CA GLY A 159 -18.76 1.24 20.91
C GLY A 159 -18.52 -0.26 20.87
N SER A 160 -18.24 -0.85 19.69
CA SER A 160 -17.83 -2.26 19.61
C SER A 160 -16.58 -2.54 20.44
N SER A 161 -16.43 -3.79 20.89
CA SER A 161 -15.22 -4.23 21.61
C SER A 161 -13.96 -4.11 20.73
N PHE A 162 -14.11 -4.30 19.42
CA PHE A 162 -13.04 -4.11 18.46
C PHE A 162 -12.53 -2.67 18.48
N LEU A 163 -13.42 -1.68 18.33
CA LEU A 163 -13.07 -0.25 18.35
C LEU A 163 -12.52 0.17 19.71
N THR A 164 -13.12 -0.30 20.82
CA THR A 164 -12.65 -0.02 22.16
C THR A 164 -11.19 -0.48 22.33
N SER A 165 -10.87 -1.67 21.84
CA SER A 165 -9.49 -2.19 21.87
C SER A 165 -8.56 -1.42 20.92
N LEU A 166 -9.01 -1.16 19.70
CA LEU A 166 -8.21 -0.47 18.67
C LEU A 166 -7.83 0.95 19.10
N ASN A 167 -8.76 1.68 19.69
CA ASN A 167 -8.57 3.07 20.13
C ASN A 167 -8.02 3.19 21.56
N SER A 168 -7.76 2.06 22.26
CA SER A 168 -7.17 2.08 23.59
C SER A 168 -5.70 2.53 23.54
N GLY A 169 -5.33 3.52 24.33
CA GLY A 169 -3.94 4.04 24.42
C GLY A 169 -3.55 4.87 23.20
N ASP A 170 -2.39 4.59 22.63
CA ASP A 170 -1.88 5.33 21.47
C ASP A 170 -2.60 4.90 20.18
N GLU A 171 -3.27 5.84 19.52
CA GLU A 171 -3.98 5.62 18.25
C GLU A 171 -3.09 5.74 17.02
N THR A 172 -1.91 6.34 17.20
CA THR A 172 -0.92 6.63 16.15
C THR A 172 0.46 6.08 16.53
N PRO A 173 0.57 4.75 16.76
CA PRO A 173 1.77 4.16 17.32
C PRO A 173 2.98 4.23 16.38
N GLY A 174 4.17 4.24 16.99
CA GLY A 174 5.45 4.12 16.27
C GLY A 174 5.97 5.43 15.70
N SER A 175 6.76 5.32 14.64
CA SER A 175 7.35 6.46 13.93
C SER A 175 6.69 6.74 12.58
N VAL A 176 5.49 6.22 12.38
CA VAL A 176 4.67 6.45 11.18
C VAL A 176 4.12 7.88 11.23
N SER A 177 4.11 8.58 10.11
CA SER A 177 3.39 9.86 10.00
C SER A 177 1.91 9.57 9.74
N TYR A 178 1.03 10.20 10.48
CA TYR A 178 -0.41 9.95 10.38
C TYR A 178 -1.17 11.18 9.91
N ALA A 179 -2.05 11.00 8.91
CA ALA A 179 -3.04 12.00 8.51
C ALA A 179 -4.46 11.42 8.45
N SER A 180 -5.45 12.25 8.74
CA SER A 180 -6.86 11.94 8.53
C SER A 180 -7.55 13.11 7.84
N TYR A 181 -8.06 12.85 6.64
CA TYR A 181 -8.85 13.78 5.84
C TYR A 181 -10.33 13.46 6.02
N TRP A 182 -11.10 14.44 6.46
CA TRP A 182 -12.52 14.24 6.80
C TRP A 182 -13.40 15.38 6.30
N SER A 183 -14.65 15.06 6.05
CA SER A 183 -15.66 15.99 5.53
C SER A 183 -16.73 16.27 6.59
N ASN A 184 -17.18 17.53 6.68
CA ASN A 184 -18.29 17.92 7.54
C ASN A 184 -19.68 17.65 6.91
N CYS A 185 -19.71 16.99 5.74
CA CYS A 185 -20.90 16.55 5.03
C CYS A 185 -20.84 15.04 4.74
N ASP A 186 -20.04 14.27 5.50
CA ASP A 186 -19.93 12.82 5.31
C ASP A 186 -21.27 12.17 5.67
N ASP A 187 -21.92 11.54 4.69
CA ASP A 187 -23.26 10.96 4.82
C ASP A 187 -23.25 9.52 5.34
N ALA A 188 -22.08 8.92 5.54
CA ALA A 188 -21.91 7.57 6.10
C ALA A 188 -21.35 7.58 7.53
N LEU A 189 -20.64 8.63 7.93
CA LEU A 189 -20.09 8.77 9.28
C LEU A 189 -21.06 9.54 10.17
N THR A 190 -21.42 8.96 11.31
CA THR A 190 -22.28 9.62 12.29
C THR A 190 -21.74 9.40 13.71
N PRO A 191 -21.22 10.48 14.34
CA PRO A 191 -20.95 11.79 13.74
C PRO A 191 -19.75 11.76 12.77
N ASP A 192 -19.67 12.69 11.81
CA ASP A 192 -18.57 12.82 10.84
C ASP A 192 -17.20 13.02 11.49
N THR A 193 -17.15 13.65 12.65
CA THR A 193 -15.95 13.80 13.47
C THR A 193 -15.35 12.47 13.98
N THR A 194 -16.04 11.33 13.79
CA THR A 194 -15.45 10.00 14.09
C THR A 194 -14.25 9.67 13.23
N ALA A 195 -14.05 10.38 12.12
CA ALA A 195 -12.88 10.27 11.26
C ALA A 195 -11.62 10.90 11.89
N ILE A 196 -11.76 11.82 12.83
CA ILE A 196 -10.63 12.46 13.51
C ILE A 196 -9.82 11.39 14.25
N LEU A 197 -8.50 11.38 14.08
CA LEU A 197 -7.58 10.42 14.69
C LEU A 197 -6.64 11.14 15.64
N SER A 198 -6.61 10.72 16.91
CA SER A 198 -5.76 11.33 17.93
C SER A 198 -4.28 11.11 17.60
N GLY A 199 -3.50 12.20 17.61
CA GLY A 199 -2.08 12.17 17.27
C GLY A 199 -1.76 12.35 15.79
N ALA A 200 -2.77 12.34 14.90
CA ALA A 200 -2.60 12.56 13.47
C ALA A 200 -2.73 14.04 13.07
N THR A 201 -2.24 14.37 11.88
CA THR A 201 -2.63 15.59 11.17
C THR A 201 -4.07 15.44 10.68
N ASN A 202 -5.03 16.13 11.32
CA ASN A 202 -6.44 16.06 10.96
C ASN A 202 -6.82 17.26 10.09
N VAL A 203 -7.34 17.00 8.88
CA VAL A 203 -7.69 18.02 7.89
C VAL A 203 -9.16 17.89 7.53
N GLU A 204 -9.93 18.96 7.78
CA GLU A 204 -11.28 19.12 7.25
C GLU A 204 -11.21 19.62 5.81
N VAL A 205 -11.74 18.82 4.87
CA VAL A 205 -11.66 19.11 3.42
C VAL A 205 -12.89 19.82 2.87
N GLY A 206 -13.80 20.26 3.75
CA GLY A 206 -15.06 20.86 3.37
C GLY A 206 -16.17 19.84 3.15
N CYS A 207 -17.22 20.25 2.40
CA CYS A 207 -18.43 19.46 2.21
C CYS A 207 -18.30 18.53 1.00
N ILE A 208 -17.91 17.27 1.23
CA ILE A 208 -17.76 16.20 0.23
C ILE A 208 -18.48 14.96 0.77
N SER A 209 -19.25 14.24 -0.08
CA SER A 209 -19.90 13.01 0.34
C SER A 209 -18.89 11.89 0.65
N HIS A 210 -19.28 10.91 1.45
CA HIS A 210 -18.39 9.81 1.86
C HIS A 210 -17.73 9.09 0.69
N THR A 211 -18.51 8.77 -0.34
CA THR A 211 -18.03 8.02 -1.51
C THR A 211 -17.25 8.88 -2.51
N ASP A 212 -17.39 10.20 -2.43
CA ASP A 212 -16.64 11.09 -3.31
C ASP A 212 -15.26 11.45 -2.76
N MET A 213 -15.04 11.26 -1.45
CA MET A 213 -13.77 11.62 -0.80
C MET A 213 -12.54 11.01 -1.44
N ASN A 214 -12.61 9.73 -1.85
CA ASN A 214 -11.49 9.03 -2.50
C ASN A 214 -11.49 9.17 -4.03
N ASN A 215 -12.32 10.08 -4.58
CA ASN A 215 -12.35 10.46 -6.00
C ASN A 215 -12.15 11.96 -6.18
N ASP A 216 -12.19 12.75 -5.09
CA ASP A 216 -12.02 14.20 -5.14
C ASP A 216 -10.56 14.56 -5.42
N TYR A 217 -10.35 15.39 -6.45
CA TYR A 217 -9.02 15.81 -6.89
C TYR A 217 -8.32 16.73 -5.87
N GLY A 218 -9.08 17.56 -5.14
CA GLY A 218 -8.52 18.44 -4.11
C GLY A 218 -8.05 17.66 -2.88
N VAL A 219 -8.75 16.57 -2.53
CA VAL A 219 -8.31 15.61 -1.49
C VAL A 219 -7.09 14.85 -1.98
N TYR A 220 -7.12 14.36 -3.23
CA TYR A 220 -5.98 13.70 -3.86
C TYR A 220 -4.69 14.53 -3.75
N GLN A 221 -4.73 15.82 -4.14
CA GLN A 221 -3.56 16.69 -4.10
C GLN A 221 -2.96 16.80 -2.69
N GLN A 222 -3.79 16.91 -1.66
CA GLN A 222 -3.34 16.99 -0.27
C GLN A 222 -2.74 15.67 0.22
N VAL A 223 -3.33 14.54 -0.19
CA VAL A 223 -2.82 13.20 0.13
C VAL A 223 -1.48 12.96 -0.56
N ARG A 224 -1.39 13.28 -1.86
CA ARG A 224 -0.12 13.19 -2.62
C ARG A 224 0.99 13.99 -1.94
N ASP A 225 0.71 15.23 -1.56
CA ASP A 225 1.70 16.12 -0.94
C ASP A 225 2.13 15.63 0.46
N PHE A 226 1.30 14.80 1.11
CA PHE A 226 1.63 14.21 2.40
C PHE A 226 2.54 12.99 2.27
N VAL A 227 2.37 12.14 1.23
CA VAL A 227 3.16 10.92 0.97
C VAL A 227 4.35 11.15 0.02
N ALA A 228 4.72 12.40 -0.28
CA ALA A 228 5.74 12.79 -1.25
C ALA A 228 7.18 12.77 -0.71
#